data_563c0aea4ece76fdff99ee9b1e340caa
#
_entry.id   563c0aea4ece76fdff99ee9b1e340caa
#
_cell.length_a   1.000
_cell.length_b   1.000
_cell.length_c   1.000
_cell.angle_alpha   90.00
_cell.angle_beta   90.00
_cell.angle_gamma   90.00
#
_symmetry.space_group_name_H-M   'P 1'
#
loop_
_entity.id
_entity.type
_entity.pdbx_description
1 polymer ?
#
loop_
_entity_poly.entity_id
_entity_poly.type
_entity_poly.pdbx_seq_one_letter_code
_entity_poly.pdbx_strand_id
1 'polypeptide(L)'
;IWMLNIHLLGGEEMIMAAKQARDQENPSALLIGVTLLTSHNKKYLNDLGLADRNTVVKKLVLSANNCSIDGVVCSPADIIHVKDIASNFLYITPGIRLNEMADDHATIYTPDKAISAGSSYLVIGRPITEAKDPMSMVNKVRSLI
;
A
#
# COMPACT_ATOMS: atom_id res chain seq x y z
N ILE A 1 -6.13 -12.07 14.18
CA ILE A 1 -5.69 -11.10 13.15
C ILE A 1 -4.89 -10.01 13.83
N TRP A 2 -3.75 -9.62 13.26
CA TRP A 2 -2.93 -8.53 13.75
C TRP A 2 -2.99 -7.28 12.85
N MET A 3 -3.46 -7.44 11.61
CA MET A 3 -3.63 -6.39 10.61
C MET A 3 -4.80 -6.72 9.69
N LEU A 4 -5.65 -5.74 9.41
CA LEU A 4 -6.73 -5.83 8.42
C LEU A 4 -6.71 -4.59 7.53
N ASN A 5 -7.26 -4.69 6.33
CA ASN A 5 -7.35 -3.55 5.44
C ASN A 5 -8.77 -3.32 4.92
N ILE A 6 -9.04 -2.04 4.58
CA ILE A 6 -10.28 -1.57 3.98
C ILE A 6 -9.96 -0.64 2.81
N HIS A 7 -10.84 -0.54 1.82
CA HIS A 7 -10.65 0.41 0.72
C HIS A 7 -11.07 1.83 1.11
N LEU A 8 -10.19 2.81 0.98
CA LEU A 8 -10.46 4.21 1.34
C LEU A 8 -11.50 4.88 0.44
N LEU A 9 -11.71 4.38 -0.76
CA LEU A 9 -12.80 4.85 -1.66
C LEU A 9 -14.20 4.64 -1.09
N GLY A 10 -14.35 3.87 -0.02
CA GLY A 10 -15.60 3.72 0.73
C GLY A 10 -16.01 4.96 1.53
N GLY A 11 -15.12 5.95 1.68
CA GLY A 11 -15.39 7.21 2.37
C GLY A 11 -15.19 7.15 3.89
N GLU A 12 -15.18 8.33 4.52
CA GLU A 12 -14.85 8.49 5.94
C GLU A 12 -15.82 7.77 6.88
N GLU A 13 -17.12 7.74 6.55
CA GLU A 13 -18.10 7.02 7.36
C GLU A 13 -17.79 5.52 7.48
N MET A 14 -17.43 4.88 6.35
CA MET A 14 -17.01 3.48 6.35
C MET A 14 -15.69 3.28 7.11
N ILE A 15 -14.73 4.18 6.95
CA ILE A 15 -13.44 4.12 7.66
C ILE A 15 -13.67 4.20 9.16
N MET A 16 -14.48 5.16 9.62
CA MET A 16 -14.80 5.35 11.04
C MET A 16 -15.58 4.17 11.62
N ALA A 17 -16.55 3.60 10.89
CA ALA A 17 -17.26 2.40 11.31
C ALA A 17 -16.31 1.20 11.49
N ALA A 18 -15.41 0.98 10.53
CA ALA A 18 -14.40 -0.08 10.61
C ALA A 18 -13.43 0.14 11.79
N LYS A 19 -13.01 1.39 12.00
CA LYS A 19 -12.16 1.75 13.14
C LYS A 19 -12.85 1.48 14.46
N GLN A 20 -14.11 1.91 14.61
CA GLN A 20 -14.89 1.66 15.82
C GLN A 20 -15.03 0.17 16.11
N ALA A 21 -15.37 -0.63 15.12
CA ALA A 21 -15.47 -2.09 15.26
C ALA A 21 -14.12 -2.72 15.67
N ARG A 22 -13.01 -2.32 15.02
CA ARG A 22 -11.66 -2.77 15.39
C ARG A 22 -11.33 -2.42 16.83
N ASP A 23 -11.56 -1.16 17.25
CA ASP A 23 -11.23 -0.67 18.59
C ASP A 23 -12.03 -1.39 19.68
N GLN A 24 -13.26 -1.84 19.37
CA GLN A 24 -14.10 -2.63 20.27
C GLN A 24 -13.65 -4.10 20.38
N GLU A 25 -13.35 -4.74 19.25
CA GLU A 25 -13.11 -6.18 19.18
C GLU A 25 -11.63 -6.55 19.37
N ASN A 26 -10.70 -5.77 18.80
CA ASN A 26 -9.26 -6.01 18.91
C ASN A 26 -8.47 -4.71 18.70
N PRO A 27 -8.34 -3.88 19.73
CA PRO A 27 -7.67 -2.57 19.64
C PRO A 27 -6.18 -2.67 19.29
N SER A 28 -5.56 -3.84 19.42
CA SER A 28 -4.16 -4.07 19.03
C SER A 28 -3.98 -4.39 17.54
N ALA A 29 -5.05 -4.71 16.81
CA ALA A 29 -4.97 -4.96 15.38
C ALA A 29 -4.78 -3.65 14.61
N LEU A 30 -3.91 -3.67 13.62
CA LEU A 30 -3.69 -2.53 12.73
C LEU A 30 -4.82 -2.42 11.70
N LEU A 31 -5.37 -1.22 11.53
CA LEU A 31 -6.34 -0.91 10.46
C LEU A 31 -5.65 -0.10 9.37
N ILE A 32 -5.60 -0.67 8.17
CA ILE A 32 -4.84 -0.14 7.04
C ILE A 32 -5.80 0.23 5.90
N GLY A 33 -5.65 1.45 5.38
CA GLY A 33 -6.47 1.95 4.28
C GLY A 33 -5.86 1.67 2.91
N VAL A 34 -6.54 0.93 2.04
CA VAL A 34 -6.10 0.74 0.65
C VAL A 34 -6.43 1.99 -0.16
N THR A 35 -5.41 2.61 -0.73
CA THR A 35 -5.53 3.76 -1.64
C THR A 35 -5.98 3.30 -3.03
N LEU A 36 -5.37 3.83 -4.10
CA LEU A 36 -5.59 3.34 -5.45
C LEU A 36 -4.76 2.06 -5.71
N LEU A 37 -5.37 1.08 -6.36
CA LEU A 37 -4.65 -0.11 -6.80
C LEU A 37 -3.60 0.27 -7.85
N THR A 38 -2.49 -0.45 -7.89
CA THR A 38 -1.43 -0.26 -8.89
C THR A 38 -1.93 -0.51 -10.33
N SER A 39 -2.98 -1.33 -10.48
CA SER A 39 -3.66 -1.59 -11.75
C SER A 39 -4.58 -0.46 -12.23
N HIS A 40 -4.94 0.50 -11.37
CA HIS A 40 -5.76 1.65 -11.75
C HIS A 40 -4.93 2.64 -12.58
N ASN A 41 -5.01 2.50 -13.89
CA ASN A 41 -4.31 3.34 -14.85
C ASN A 41 -5.06 4.68 -15.10
N LYS A 42 -4.45 5.57 -15.89
CA LYS A 42 -5.03 6.89 -16.23
C LYS A 42 -6.41 6.77 -16.87
N LYS A 43 -6.61 5.76 -17.74
CA LYS A 43 -7.92 5.54 -18.37
C LYS A 43 -8.99 5.24 -17.34
N TYR A 44 -8.71 4.32 -16.39
CA TYR A 44 -9.64 3.99 -15.32
C TYR A 44 -10.04 5.21 -14.48
N LEU A 45 -9.08 6.06 -14.12
CA LEU A 45 -9.34 7.28 -13.36
C LEU A 45 -10.24 8.25 -14.15
N ASN A 46 -9.94 8.45 -15.44
CA ASN A 46 -10.74 9.30 -16.31
C ASN A 46 -12.17 8.77 -16.49
N ASP A 47 -12.35 7.47 -16.68
CA ASP A 47 -13.66 6.84 -16.84
C ASP A 47 -14.55 7.05 -15.59
N LEU A 48 -13.93 7.16 -14.40
CA LEU A 48 -14.60 7.47 -13.14
C LEU A 48 -14.71 8.98 -12.82
N GLY A 49 -14.23 9.85 -13.69
CA GLY A 49 -14.19 11.31 -13.44
C GLY A 49 -13.25 11.71 -12.31
N LEU A 50 -12.29 10.87 -11.96
CA LEU A 50 -11.32 11.15 -10.92
C LEU A 50 -10.15 11.99 -11.45
N ALA A 51 -9.54 12.79 -10.57
CA ALA A 51 -8.32 13.52 -10.85
C ALA A 51 -7.13 12.56 -11.11
N ASP A 52 -5.96 13.11 -11.39
CA ASP A 52 -4.73 12.33 -11.52
C ASP A 52 -4.43 11.52 -10.24
N ARG A 53 -3.62 10.45 -10.40
CA ARG A 53 -3.29 9.50 -9.33
C ARG A 53 -2.77 10.19 -8.07
N ASN A 54 -1.83 11.13 -8.22
CA ASN A 54 -1.19 11.77 -7.08
C ASN A 54 -2.20 12.58 -6.26
N THR A 55 -3.07 13.31 -6.93
CA THR A 55 -4.15 14.08 -6.29
C THR A 55 -5.11 13.17 -5.54
N VAL A 56 -5.54 12.06 -6.16
CA VAL A 56 -6.47 11.12 -5.52
C VAL A 56 -5.81 10.43 -4.32
N VAL A 57 -4.58 9.93 -4.46
CA VAL A 57 -3.87 9.26 -3.37
C VAL A 57 -3.65 10.22 -2.20
N LYS A 58 -3.26 11.46 -2.44
CA LYS A 58 -3.13 12.48 -1.37
C LYS A 58 -4.43 12.70 -0.60
N LYS A 59 -5.56 12.83 -1.31
CA LYS A 59 -6.88 12.99 -0.69
C LYS A 59 -7.26 11.77 0.17
N LEU A 60 -7.03 10.56 -0.35
CA LEU A 60 -7.32 9.32 0.38
C LEU A 60 -6.45 9.18 1.63
N VAL A 61 -5.15 9.50 1.55
CA VAL A 61 -4.25 9.49 2.71
C VAL A 61 -4.63 10.55 3.73
N LEU A 62 -5.04 11.74 3.30
CA LEU A 62 -5.52 12.78 4.20
C LEU A 62 -6.79 12.34 4.94
N SER A 63 -7.76 11.75 4.24
CA SER A 63 -8.97 11.18 4.84
C SER A 63 -8.64 10.07 5.85
N ALA A 64 -7.73 9.16 5.50
CA ALA A 64 -7.24 8.12 6.42
C ALA A 64 -6.59 8.71 7.68
N ASN A 65 -5.79 9.77 7.52
CA ASN A 65 -5.13 10.46 8.63
C ASN A 65 -6.16 11.16 9.54
N ASN A 66 -7.16 11.82 8.97
CA ASN A 66 -8.26 12.43 9.71
C ASN A 66 -9.05 11.41 10.53
N CYS A 67 -9.23 10.20 9.99
CA CYS A 67 -9.87 9.08 10.69
C CYS A 67 -8.95 8.38 11.70
N SER A 68 -7.68 8.76 11.79
CA SER A 68 -6.69 8.19 12.72
C SER A 68 -6.59 6.67 12.63
N ILE A 69 -6.49 6.13 11.42
CA ILE A 69 -6.12 4.73 11.18
C ILE A 69 -4.59 4.58 11.15
N ASP A 70 -4.08 3.35 11.14
CA ASP A 70 -2.67 3.08 11.44
C ASP A 70 -1.74 3.18 10.22
N GLY A 71 -2.28 3.17 9.01
CA GLY A 71 -1.46 3.25 7.80
C GLY A 71 -2.24 3.04 6.51
N VAL A 72 -1.50 2.92 5.41
CA VAL A 72 -2.09 2.76 4.08
C VAL A 72 -1.36 1.73 3.23
N VAL A 73 -2.11 1.10 2.33
CA VAL A 73 -1.54 0.36 1.19
C VAL A 73 -1.42 1.32 0.03
N CYS A 74 -0.19 1.51 -0.45
CA CYS A 74 0.10 2.34 -1.63
C CYS A 74 1.36 1.85 -2.35
N SER A 75 1.63 2.34 -3.56
CA SER A 75 2.88 2.00 -4.23
C SER A 75 4.07 2.72 -3.57
N PRO A 76 5.31 2.19 -3.68
CA PRO A 76 6.49 2.93 -3.21
C PRO A 76 6.62 4.33 -3.84
N ALA A 77 6.18 4.50 -5.11
CA ALA A 77 6.16 5.79 -5.77
C ALA A 77 5.21 6.80 -5.11
N ASP A 78 4.11 6.32 -4.53
CA ASP A 78 3.13 7.20 -3.88
C ASP A 78 3.65 7.75 -2.55
N ILE A 79 4.51 6.99 -1.83
CA ILE A 79 5.03 7.35 -0.49
C ILE A 79 5.69 8.73 -0.50
N ILE A 80 6.52 9.02 -1.51
CA ILE A 80 7.25 10.29 -1.64
C ILE A 80 6.29 11.50 -1.62
N HIS A 81 5.07 11.31 -2.11
CA HIS A 81 4.07 12.36 -2.22
C HIS A 81 3.16 12.51 -1.01
N VAL A 82 3.17 11.53 -0.10
CA VAL A 82 2.21 11.48 1.03
C VAL A 82 2.85 11.38 2.41
N LYS A 83 4.14 11.08 2.51
CA LYS A 83 4.84 10.91 3.80
C LYS A 83 4.77 12.15 4.70
N ASP A 84 4.74 13.34 4.12
CA ASP A 84 4.64 14.59 4.88
C ASP A 84 3.21 14.86 5.39
N ILE A 85 2.20 14.21 4.78
CA ILE A 85 0.79 14.31 5.21
C ILE A 85 0.53 13.39 6.40
N ALA A 86 1.18 12.22 6.44
CA ALA A 86 0.95 11.17 7.40
C ALA A 86 2.27 10.52 7.83
N SER A 87 3.13 11.29 8.50
CA SER A 87 4.50 10.90 8.89
C SER A 87 4.57 9.67 9.80
N ASN A 88 3.51 9.39 10.57
CA ASN A 88 3.42 8.28 11.50
C ASN A 88 2.75 7.02 10.90
N PHE A 89 2.36 7.08 9.62
CA PHE A 89 1.69 5.96 8.97
C PHE A 89 2.63 4.80 8.69
N LEU A 90 2.08 3.60 8.80
CA LEU A 90 2.67 2.40 8.23
C LEU A 90 2.35 2.38 6.72
N TYR A 91 3.38 2.20 5.91
CA TYR A 91 3.25 2.08 4.46
C TYR A 91 3.41 0.62 4.05
N ILE A 92 2.33 0.01 3.60
CA ILE A 92 2.30 -1.38 3.13
C ILE A 92 2.35 -1.35 1.59
N THR A 93 3.41 -1.89 1.00
CA THR A 93 3.67 -1.72 -0.43
C THR A 93 3.60 -3.03 -1.20
N PRO A 94 2.58 -3.18 -2.06
CA PRO A 94 2.50 -4.27 -3.02
C PRO A 94 3.29 -3.96 -4.29
N GLY A 95 3.34 -4.95 -5.19
CA GLY A 95 3.93 -4.78 -6.52
C GLY A 95 5.46 -4.91 -6.54
N ILE A 96 6.04 -5.45 -5.49
CA ILE A 96 7.48 -5.66 -5.38
C ILE A 96 7.94 -6.79 -6.33
N ARG A 97 9.08 -6.61 -6.97
CA ARG A 97 9.73 -7.57 -7.87
C ARG A 97 11.19 -7.77 -7.47
N LEU A 98 11.73 -8.94 -7.78
CA LEU A 98 13.12 -9.27 -7.43
C LEU A 98 14.13 -8.93 -8.54
N ASN A 99 13.64 -8.73 -9.75
CA ASN A 99 14.44 -8.36 -10.91
C ASN A 99 13.87 -7.11 -11.57
N GLU A 100 14.75 -6.27 -12.10
CA GLU A 100 14.38 -5.05 -12.86
C GLU A 100 13.93 -5.33 -14.30
N MET A 101 13.76 -6.60 -14.70
CA MET A 101 13.29 -6.93 -16.05
C MET A 101 11.83 -6.49 -16.21
N ALA A 102 11.70 -5.36 -16.87
CA ALA A 102 10.48 -4.62 -17.06
C ALA A 102 9.56 -5.25 -18.11
N ASP A 103 8.28 -5.33 -17.78
CA ASP A 103 7.27 -5.01 -18.78
C ASP A 103 7.26 -3.48 -18.97
N ASP A 104 7.26 -3.01 -20.19
CA ASP A 104 7.59 -1.64 -20.65
C ASP A 104 6.80 -0.46 -20.03
N HIS A 105 5.92 -0.65 -19.06
CA HIS A 105 4.99 0.41 -18.61
C HIS A 105 4.78 0.55 -17.08
N ALA A 106 5.47 -0.20 -16.24
CA ALA A 106 5.31 -0.06 -14.79
C ALA A 106 6.65 0.17 -14.09
N THR A 107 6.73 1.19 -13.25
CA THR A 107 7.88 1.40 -12.36
C THR A 107 7.99 0.21 -11.42
N ILE A 108 9.05 -0.59 -11.60
CA ILE A 108 9.33 -1.77 -10.78
C ILE A 108 10.12 -1.32 -9.56
N TYR A 109 9.67 -1.75 -8.38
CA TYR A 109 10.40 -1.55 -7.13
C TYR A 109 10.94 -2.88 -6.64
N THR A 110 12.25 -2.94 -6.42
CA THR A 110 12.91 -4.02 -5.70
C THR A 110 12.72 -3.83 -4.19
N PRO A 111 12.91 -4.88 -3.35
CA PRO A 111 12.74 -4.79 -1.90
C PRO A 111 13.50 -3.63 -1.27
N ASP A 112 14.79 -3.50 -1.59
CA ASP A 112 15.67 -2.44 -1.11
C ASP A 112 15.19 -1.03 -1.51
N LYS A 113 14.76 -0.85 -2.76
CA LYS A 113 14.22 0.43 -3.24
C LYS A 113 12.91 0.79 -2.55
N ALA A 114 12.04 -0.20 -2.28
CA ALA A 114 10.79 0.04 -1.57
C ALA A 114 11.04 0.44 -0.10
N ILE A 115 11.95 -0.24 0.60
CA ILE A 115 12.34 0.13 1.96
C ILE A 115 12.96 1.53 1.98
N SER A 116 13.88 1.82 1.04
CA SER A 116 14.49 3.16 0.92
C SER A 116 13.48 4.27 0.63
N ALA A 117 12.36 3.96 -0.06
CA ALA A 117 11.26 4.89 -0.27
C ALA A 117 10.42 5.13 1.01
N GLY A 118 10.55 4.28 2.04
CA GLY A 118 9.83 4.41 3.31
C GLY A 118 8.77 3.32 3.56
N SER A 119 8.80 2.21 2.81
CA SER A 119 7.90 1.08 3.06
C SER A 119 8.16 0.46 4.44
N SER A 120 7.08 0.26 5.22
CA SER A 120 7.13 -0.44 6.51
C SER A 120 6.97 -1.96 6.33
N TYR A 121 6.16 -2.37 5.36
CA TYR A 121 5.90 -3.78 5.01
C TYR A 121 5.85 -3.96 3.51
N LEU A 122 6.47 -5.04 3.02
CA LEU A 122 6.46 -5.43 1.62
C LEU A 122 5.44 -6.55 1.39
N VAL A 123 4.57 -6.39 0.39
CA VAL A 123 3.65 -7.44 -0.05
C VAL A 123 4.20 -8.06 -1.33
N ILE A 124 4.71 -9.28 -1.22
CA ILE A 124 5.36 -10.01 -2.31
C ILE A 124 4.58 -11.30 -2.56
N GLY A 125 3.85 -11.36 -3.66
CA GLY A 125 3.05 -12.52 -4.06
C GLY A 125 3.81 -13.43 -5.03
N ARG A 126 3.45 -13.39 -6.31
CA ARG A 126 3.94 -14.27 -7.37
C ARG A 126 5.45 -14.52 -7.39
N PRO A 127 6.34 -13.54 -7.16
CA PRO A 127 7.78 -13.82 -7.11
C PRO A 127 8.18 -14.89 -6.09
N ILE A 128 7.36 -15.08 -5.03
CA ILE A 128 7.57 -16.12 -4.03
C ILE A 128 6.68 -17.34 -4.33
N THR A 129 5.39 -17.14 -4.54
CA THR A 129 4.41 -18.23 -4.61
C THR A 129 4.53 -19.08 -5.87
N GLU A 130 5.05 -18.54 -6.96
CA GLU A 130 5.29 -19.24 -8.24
C GLU A 130 6.75 -19.70 -8.41
N ALA A 131 7.60 -19.45 -7.40
CA ALA A 131 8.98 -19.90 -7.44
C ALA A 131 9.09 -21.42 -7.25
N LYS A 132 10.07 -22.06 -7.91
CA LYS A 132 10.37 -23.48 -7.70
C LYS A 132 10.75 -23.80 -6.25
N ASP A 133 11.40 -22.85 -5.58
CA ASP A 133 11.75 -22.89 -4.16
C ASP A 133 11.34 -21.56 -3.50
N PRO A 134 10.11 -21.50 -2.92
CA PRO A 134 9.63 -20.30 -2.25
C PRO A 134 10.51 -19.85 -1.07
N MET A 135 11.09 -20.79 -0.31
CA MET A 135 11.94 -20.44 0.83
C MET A 135 13.25 -19.80 0.42
N SER A 136 13.89 -20.30 -0.63
CA SER A 136 15.07 -19.67 -1.22
C SER A 136 14.76 -18.23 -1.65
N MET A 137 13.56 -18.01 -2.22
CA MET A 137 13.15 -16.69 -2.65
C MET A 137 12.88 -15.74 -1.47
N VAL A 138 12.26 -16.23 -0.39
CA VAL A 138 12.11 -15.45 0.87
C VAL A 138 13.48 -15.05 1.43
N ASN A 139 14.44 -15.98 1.47
CA ASN A 139 15.78 -15.70 1.95
C ASN A 139 16.50 -14.66 1.07
N LYS A 140 16.30 -14.72 -0.26
CA LYS A 140 16.80 -13.70 -1.18
C LYS A 140 16.19 -12.32 -0.89
N VAL A 141 14.89 -12.23 -0.66
CA VAL A 141 14.26 -10.96 -0.24
C VAL A 141 14.88 -10.44 1.03
N ARG A 142 15.03 -11.29 2.07
CA ARG A 142 15.62 -10.91 3.36
C ARG A 142 17.05 -10.39 3.23
N SER A 143 17.83 -10.87 2.28
CA SER A 143 19.20 -10.39 2.05
C SER A 143 19.29 -9.04 1.35
N LEU A 144 18.17 -8.50 0.86
CA LEU A 144 18.07 -7.22 0.16
C LEU A 144 17.56 -6.07 1.05
N ILE A 145 17.10 -6.37 2.27
CA ILE A 145 16.48 -5.40 3.19
C ILE A 145 17.17 -5.32 4.54
#